data_88a6f8bad8fdc3fef6ebfb1bb44fd4f7
#
_entry.id   88a6f8bad8fdc3fef6ebfb1bb44fd4f7
#
_cell.length_a   1.000
_cell.length_b   1.000
_cell.length_c   1.000
_cell.angle_alpha   90.00
_cell.angle_beta   90.00
_cell.angle_gamma   90.00
#
_symmetry.space_group_name_H-M   'P 1'
#
loop_
_entity.id
_entity.type
_entity.pdbx_description
1 polymer ?
#
loop_
_entity_poly.entity_id
_entity_poly.type
_entity_poly.pdbx_seq_one_letter_code
_entity_poly.pdbx_strand_id
1 'polypeptide(L)'
;MSKVKLGDVAEEVKETYDGKGNPAIVGLEHLVPGDIRLKSWSTDTDNTFTKAFHKGQVLFGRRRAYLKKAAVAPVDGICSGDITVISAKQDKILPELLPFVIQNDDFFDYAVGKSAGSLSPRVKWSHLKEYEFNLPGMDQQRQLANLLWHFVDAKEAYEDLIHQTDELVKSQFTGNVTGGAA
;
A
#
# COMPACT_ATOMS: atom_id res chain seq x y z
N MET A 1 -18.87 -11.70 14.10
CA MET A 1 -17.46 -11.76 13.64
C MET A 1 -17.03 -13.21 13.53
N SER A 2 -16.45 -13.60 12.41
CA SER A 2 -15.93 -14.95 12.20
C SER A 2 -14.42 -14.91 12.11
N LYS A 3 -13.72 -15.85 12.75
CA LYS A 3 -12.27 -16.00 12.59
C LYS A 3 -12.00 -16.62 11.22
N VAL A 4 -11.19 -15.97 10.39
CA VAL A 4 -10.88 -16.39 9.03
C VAL A 4 -9.38 -16.33 8.81
N LYS A 5 -8.86 -17.09 7.83
CA LYS A 5 -7.49 -16.92 7.32
C LYS A 5 -7.48 -15.95 6.17
N LEU A 6 -6.38 -15.21 6.00
CA LEU A 6 -6.22 -14.30 4.87
C LEU A 6 -6.43 -15.02 3.52
N GLY A 7 -5.91 -16.23 3.37
CA GLY A 7 -6.08 -17.03 2.15
C GLY A 7 -7.51 -17.46 1.85
N ASP A 8 -8.41 -17.44 2.83
CA ASP A 8 -9.84 -17.74 2.61
C ASP A 8 -10.55 -16.58 1.92
N VAL A 9 -10.08 -15.34 2.16
CA VAL A 9 -10.73 -14.09 1.74
C VAL A 9 -9.95 -13.27 0.72
N ALA A 10 -8.68 -13.59 0.51
CA ALA A 10 -7.81 -12.92 -0.47
C ALA A 10 -6.89 -13.93 -1.17
N GLU A 11 -6.26 -13.50 -2.25
CA GLU A 11 -5.34 -14.33 -3.04
C GLU A 11 -4.15 -13.52 -3.56
N GLU A 12 -3.03 -14.20 -3.81
CA GLU A 12 -1.87 -13.63 -4.50
C GLU A 12 -2.13 -13.63 -6.01
N VAL A 13 -1.98 -12.45 -6.63
CA VAL A 13 -2.03 -12.30 -8.09
C VAL A 13 -0.64 -12.52 -8.67
N LYS A 14 -0.56 -13.41 -9.67
CA LYS A 14 0.70 -13.78 -10.37
C LYS A 14 0.62 -13.49 -11.86
N GLU A 15 -0.02 -12.40 -12.21
CA GLU A 15 -0.15 -11.98 -13.58
C GLU A 15 1.17 -11.42 -14.11
N THR A 16 1.50 -11.75 -15.36
CA THR A 16 2.67 -11.23 -16.04
C THR A 16 2.22 -10.16 -17.04
N TYR A 17 2.91 -9.04 -17.06
CA TYR A 17 2.67 -7.95 -18.00
C TYR A 17 2.93 -8.40 -19.44
N ASP A 18 2.02 -8.06 -20.33
CA ASP A 18 2.04 -8.46 -21.74
C ASP A 18 2.93 -7.59 -22.66
N GLY A 19 3.60 -6.60 -22.06
CA GLY A 19 4.51 -5.70 -22.77
C GLY A 19 3.83 -4.59 -23.55
N LYS A 20 2.52 -4.36 -23.38
CA LYS A 20 1.78 -3.33 -24.12
C LYS A 20 1.49 -2.10 -23.25
N GLY A 21 1.65 -0.93 -23.86
CA GLY A 21 1.34 0.35 -23.21
C GLY A 21 2.48 0.89 -22.36
N ASN A 22 2.17 1.91 -21.56
CA ASN A 22 3.10 2.61 -20.68
C ASN A 22 2.61 2.47 -19.21
N PRO A 23 2.90 1.35 -18.56
CA PRO A 23 2.37 1.07 -17.22
C PRO A 23 3.00 1.96 -16.15
N ALA A 24 2.29 2.14 -15.04
CA ALA A 24 2.90 2.64 -13.81
C ALA A 24 3.91 1.60 -13.27
N ILE A 25 5.10 2.05 -12.87
CA ILE A 25 6.19 1.16 -12.44
C ILE A 25 6.42 1.36 -10.94
N VAL A 26 6.20 0.30 -10.16
CA VAL A 26 6.23 0.37 -8.70
C VAL A 26 7.33 -0.52 -8.13
N GLY A 27 8.35 0.12 -7.55
CA GLY A 27 9.34 -0.52 -6.68
C GLY A 27 8.98 -0.36 -5.20
N LEU A 28 9.79 -0.98 -4.32
CA LEU A 28 9.61 -0.84 -2.86
C LEU A 28 9.80 0.60 -2.37
N GLU A 29 10.53 1.42 -3.08
CA GLU A 29 10.77 2.84 -2.81
C GLU A 29 9.48 3.68 -2.90
N HIS A 30 8.53 3.28 -3.74
CA HIS A 30 7.26 3.97 -3.91
C HIS A 30 6.23 3.62 -2.80
N LEU A 31 6.45 2.54 -2.07
CA LEU A 31 5.61 2.16 -0.92
C LEU A 31 6.11 2.88 0.34
N VAL A 32 5.34 3.86 0.78
CA VAL A 32 5.63 4.66 1.99
C VAL A 32 4.97 4.00 3.21
N PRO A 33 5.71 3.74 4.31
CA PRO A 33 5.12 3.21 5.52
C PRO A 33 4.02 4.11 6.07
N GLY A 34 2.86 3.55 6.39
CA GLY A 34 1.71 4.28 6.94
C GLY A 34 0.83 4.98 5.91
N ASP A 35 1.22 5.00 4.62
CA ASP A 35 0.34 5.43 3.54
C ASP A 35 -0.48 4.25 3.03
N ILE A 36 -1.81 4.38 3.08
CA ILE A 36 -2.71 3.33 2.61
C ILE A 36 -2.89 3.35 1.09
N ARG A 37 -2.75 4.54 0.47
CA ARG A 37 -2.78 4.72 -0.98
C ARG A 37 -1.36 4.83 -1.54
N LEU A 38 -1.14 4.22 -2.69
CA LEU A 38 0.07 4.48 -3.47
C LEU A 38 -0.03 5.90 -4.04
N LYS A 39 0.93 6.78 -3.68
CA LYS A 39 0.92 8.21 -4.07
C LYS A 39 1.87 8.52 -5.23
N SER A 40 2.86 7.63 -5.51
CA SER A 40 3.86 7.86 -6.54
C SER A 40 4.31 6.56 -7.21
N TRP A 41 4.73 6.65 -8.46
CA TRP A 41 5.33 5.56 -9.25
C TRP A 41 6.24 6.15 -10.32
N SER A 42 7.10 5.33 -10.91
CA SER A 42 7.90 5.71 -12.07
C SER A 42 7.14 5.45 -13.37
N THR A 43 7.51 6.17 -14.42
CA THR A 43 7.15 5.88 -15.80
C THR A 43 8.36 5.51 -16.66
N ASP A 44 9.55 5.41 -16.02
CA ASP A 44 10.78 5.02 -16.69
C ASP A 44 10.77 3.53 -17.01
N THR A 45 10.86 3.18 -18.28
CA THR A 45 10.79 1.82 -18.77
C THR A 45 12.11 1.03 -18.64
N ASP A 46 13.18 1.66 -18.20
CA ASP A 46 14.45 0.96 -17.94
C ASP A 46 14.40 0.17 -16.64
N ASN A 47 13.61 -0.89 -16.64
CA ASN A 47 13.45 -1.80 -15.51
C ASN A 47 13.22 -3.25 -16.00
N THR A 48 13.33 -4.20 -15.08
CA THR A 48 13.13 -5.64 -15.34
C THR A 48 11.85 -6.19 -14.72
N PHE A 49 10.92 -5.31 -14.31
CA PHE A 49 9.69 -5.74 -13.65
C PHE A 49 8.71 -6.32 -14.68
N THR A 50 8.14 -7.46 -14.36
CA THR A 50 7.20 -8.17 -15.20
C THR A 50 5.90 -8.53 -14.50
N LYS A 51 5.81 -8.33 -13.18
CA LYS A 51 4.61 -8.65 -12.42
C LYS A 51 3.58 -7.55 -12.60
N ALA A 52 2.45 -7.87 -13.21
CA ALA A 52 1.34 -6.94 -13.38
C ALA A 52 0.52 -6.78 -12.08
N PHE A 53 -0.08 -5.63 -11.93
CA PHE A 53 -1.09 -5.34 -10.93
C PHE A 53 -2.19 -4.44 -11.50
N HIS A 54 -3.37 -4.50 -10.89
CA HIS A 54 -4.53 -3.70 -11.29
C HIS A 54 -4.99 -2.75 -10.18
N LYS A 55 -5.68 -1.71 -10.59
CA LYS A 55 -6.33 -0.76 -9.68
C LYS A 55 -7.18 -1.48 -8.63
N GLY A 56 -7.04 -1.05 -7.37
CA GLY A 56 -7.75 -1.63 -6.22
C GLY A 56 -7.05 -2.82 -5.57
N GLN A 57 -6.01 -3.38 -6.18
CA GLN A 57 -5.20 -4.43 -5.56
C GLN A 57 -4.23 -3.85 -4.54
N VAL A 58 -3.86 -4.65 -3.54
CA VAL A 58 -2.92 -4.27 -2.50
C VAL A 58 -1.52 -4.73 -2.88
N LEU A 59 -0.59 -3.80 -2.88
CA LEU A 59 0.83 -4.02 -3.11
C LEU A 59 1.52 -4.14 -1.76
N PHE A 60 1.99 -5.33 -1.40
CA PHE A 60 2.64 -5.62 -0.13
C PHE A 60 4.14 -5.87 -0.31
N GLY A 61 4.98 -5.07 0.33
CA GLY A 61 6.43 -5.23 0.33
C GLY A 61 6.86 -6.46 1.12
N ARG A 62 7.12 -7.57 0.41
CA ARG A 62 7.49 -8.86 1.02
C ARG A 62 8.92 -8.90 1.53
N ARG A 63 9.79 -8.04 1.03
CA ARG A 63 11.18 -7.90 1.45
C ARG A 63 11.27 -6.91 2.59
N ARG A 64 11.92 -7.31 3.70
CA ARG A 64 12.05 -6.49 4.91
C ARG A 64 10.68 -6.02 5.42
N ALA A 65 9.78 -6.96 5.67
CA ALA A 65 8.41 -6.67 6.11
C ALA A 65 8.33 -5.75 7.35
N TYR A 66 9.39 -5.70 8.16
CA TYR A 66 9.51 -4.77 9.29
C TYR A 66 9.49 -3.28 8.90
N LEU A 67 9.68 -2.96 7.61
CA LEU A 67 9.51 -1.59 7.10
C LEU A 67 8.05 -1.21 6.88
N LYS A 68 7.10 -2.13 7.10
CA LYS A 68 5.64 -1.92 7.05
C LYS A 68 5.17 -1.23 5.77
N LYS A 69 5.67 -1.69 4.62
CA LYS A 69 5.39 -1.12 3.31
C LYS A 69 4.25 -1.86 2.63
N ALA A 70 3.10 -1.24 2.52
CA ALA A 70 1.98 -1.72 1.70
C ALA A 70 1.11 -0.54 1.26
N ALA A 71 0.45 -0.65 0.10
CA ALA A 71 -0.48 0.39 -0.37
C ALA A 71 -1.49 -0.21 -1.36
N VAL A 72 -2.67 0.39 -1.46
CA VAL A 72 -3.62 0.08 -2.54
C VAL A 72 -3.25 0.85 -3.80
N ALA A 73 -3.28 0.16 -4.94
CA ALA A 73 -2.95 0.73 -6.24
C ALA A 73 -4.12 1.58 -6.79
N PRO A 74 -3.89 2.87 -7.15
CA PRO A 74 -4.91 3.71 -7.77
C PRO A 74 -5.02 3.51 -9.29
N VAL A 75 -4.05 2.85 -9.90
CA VAL A 75 -3.91 2.62 -11.34
C VAL A 75 -3.43 1.20 -11.61
N ASP A 76 -3.48 0.79 -12.87
CA ASP A 76 -2.86 -0.46 -13.33
C ASP A 76 -1.35 -0.24 -13.58
N GLY A 77 -0.55 -1.29 -13.42
CA GLY A 77 0.88 -1.17 -13.62
C GLY A 77 1.66 -2.47 -13.47
N ILE A 78 2.98 -2.31 -13.33
CA ILE A 78 3.91 -3.40 -13.05
C ILE A 78 4.70 -3.11 -11.77
N CYS A 79 5.12 -4.16 -11.08
CA CYS A 79 5.84 -3.99 -9.83
C CYS A 79 7.04 -4.93 -9.69
N SER A 80 7.90 -4.57 -8.74
CA SER A 80 9.07 -5.37 -8.34
C SER A 80 8.66 -6.78 -7.89
N GLY A 81 9.50 -7.76 -8.15
CA GLY A 81 9.38 -9.12 -7.62
C GLY A 81 9.41 -9.19 -6.08
N ASP A 82 9.89 -8.14 -5.40
CA ASP A 82 9.86 -7.99 -3.95
C ASP A 82 8.52 -7.43 -3.40
N ILE A 83 7.52 -7.26 -4.28
CA ILE A 83 6.14 -6.90 -3.94
C ILE A 83 5.24 -8.12 -4.19
N THR A 84 4.39 -8.45 -3.22
CA THR A 84 3.28 -9.38 -3.37
C THR A 84 2.03 -8.59 -3.73
N VAL A 85 1.40 -8.91 -4.86
CA VAL A 85 0.12 -8.33 -5.27
C VAL A 85 -0.99 -9.16 -4.68
N ILE A 86 -1.89 -8.53 -3.92
CA ILE A 86 -2.96 -9.21 -3.19
C ILE A 86 -4.32 -8.67 -3.66
N SER A 87 -5.19 -9.58 -4.07
CA SER A 87 -6.56 -9.26 -4.49
C SER A 87 -7.57 -9.81 -3.48
N ALA A 88 -8.64 -9.05 -3.24
CA ALA A 88 -9.77 -9.50 -2.43
C ALA A 88 -10.62 -10.51 -3.21
N LYS A 89 -11.09 -11.54 -2.53
CA LYS A 89 -12.20 -12.38 -2.99
C LYS A 89 -13.51 -11.68 -2.64
N GLN A 90 -14.10 -11.00 -3.61
CA GLN A 90 -15.21 -10.03 -3.42
C GLN A 90 -16.46 -10.61 -2.74
N ASP A 91 -16.66 -11.91 -2.82
CA ASP A 91 -17.76 -12.62 -2.12
C ASP A 91 -17.46 -12.91 -0.63
N LYS A 92 -16.21 -12.66 -0.18
CA LYS A 92 -15.72 -12.94 1.19
C LYS A 92 -15.33 -11.69 1.95
N ILE A 93 -14.63 -10.77 1.31
CA ILE A 93 -14.18 -9.51 1.90
C ILE A 93 -14.39 -8.36 0.90
N LEU A 94 -14.79 -7.19 1.39
CA LEU A 94 -14.83 -6.00 0.56
C LEU A 94 -13.42 -5.59 0.13
N PRO A 95 -13.18 -5.33 -1.18
CA PRO A 95 -11.89 -4.84 -1.66
C PRO A 95 -11.40 -3.60 -0.90
N GLU A 96 -12.33 -2.71 -0.55
CA GLU A 96 -12.04 -1.47 0.19
C GLU A 96 -11.59 -1.72 1.64
N LEU A 97 -11.90 -2.89 2.22
CA LEU A 97 -11.50 -3.24 3.58
C LEU A 97 -10.14 -3.96 3.61
N LEU A 98 -9.78 -4.68 2.55
CA LEU A 98 -8.54 -5.46 2.51
C LEU A 98 -7.27 -4.64 2.80
N PRO A 99 -7.10 -3.39 2.28
CA PRO A 99 -5.92 -2.59 2.60
C PRO A 99 -5.70 -2.38 4.09
N PHE A 100 -6.77 -2.20 4.86
CA PHE A 100 -6.69 -2.00 6.31
C PHE A 100 -6.34 -3.28 7.08
N VAL A 101 -6.74 -4.44 6.57
CA VAL A 101 -6.28 -5.73 7.12
C VAL A 101 -4.77 -5.91 6.91
N ILE A 102 -4.28 -5.57 5.72
CA ILE A 102 -2.85 -5.69 5.38
C ILE A 102 -1.99 -4.61 6.05
N GLN A 103 -2.53 -3.42 6.32
CA GLN A 103 -1.83 -2.32 6.99
C GLN A 103 -1.86 -2.43 8.53
N ASN A 104 -2.52 -3.46 9.08
CA ASN A 104 -2.56 -3.67 10.52
C ASN A 104 -1.18 -4.07 11.06
N ASP A 105 -0.80 -3.54 12.21
CA ASP A 105 0.45 -3.86 12.88
C ASP A 105 0.58 -5.35 13.19
N ASP A 106 -0.50 -6.00 13.65
CA ASP A 106 -0.51 -7.43 13.94
C ASP A 106 -0.19 -8.28 12.69
N PHE A 107 -0.65 -7.83 11.50
CA PHE A 107 -0.32 -8.49 10.24
C PHE A 107 1.16 -8.32 9.89
N PHE A 108 1.72 -7.12 10.05
CA PHE A 108 3.14 -6.90 9.80
C PHE A 108 4.01 -7.68 10.78
N ASP A 109 3.67 -7.72 12.06
CA ASP A 109 4.39 -8.48 13.08
C ASP A 109 4.37 -9.99 12.77
N TYR A 110 3.20 -10.50 12.35
CA TYR A 110 3.10 -11.87 11.84
C TYR A 110 3.99 -12.09 10.61
N ALA A 111 3.97 -11.18 9.63
CA ALA A 111 4.78 -11.28 8.42
C ALA A 111 6.29 -11.26 8.74
N VAL A 112 6.72 -10.43 9.68
CA VAL A 112 8.10 -10.38 10.18
C VAL A 112 8.48 -11.72 10.80
N GLY A 113 7.63 -12.27 11.67
CA GLY A 113 7.87 -13.58 12.32
C GLY A 113 7.93 -14.76 11.35
N LYS A 114 7.35 -14.63 10.15
CA LYS A 114 7.37 -15.63 9.08
C LYS A 114 8.41 -15.35 7.97
N SER A 115 9.17 -14.25 8.09
CA SER A 115 10.20 -13.89 7.13
C SER A 115 11.43 -14.78 7.28
N ALA A 116 12.10 -15.09 6.17
CA ALA A 116 13.32 -15.88 6.12
C ALA A 116 14.42 -15.16 5.31
N GLY A 117 15.67 -15.37 5.71
CA GLY A 117 16.87 -14.75 5.13
C GLY A 117 17.57 -13.81 6.12
N SER A 118 18.91 -13.86 6.17
CA SER A 118 19.70 -13.13 7.16
C SER A 118 19.86 -11.64 6.85
N LEU A 119 20.29 -11.30 5.61
CA LEU A 119 20.57 -9.91 5.23
C LEU A 119 19.35 -9.17 4.66
N SER A 120 18.43 -9.88 4.05
CA SER A 120 17.28 -9.31 3.36
C SER A 120 16.10 -10.26 3.46
N PRO A 121 15.50 -10.38 4.66
CA PRO A 121 14.44 -11.37 4.92
C PRO A 121 13.22 -11.08 4.03
N ARG A 122 12.63 -12.16 3.52
CA ARG A 122 11.43 -12.14 2.69
C ARG A 122 10.37 -13.06 3.26
N VAL A 123 9.13 -12.63 3.25
CA VAL A 123 7.98 -13.47 3.57
C VAL A 123 7.35 -13.98 2.27
N LYS A 124 6.88 -15.24 2.28
CA LYS A 124 6.18 -15.86 1.15
C LYS A 124 4.67 -15.78 1.35
N TRP A 125 3.91 -15.69 0.24
CA TRP A 125 2.46 -15.75 0.30
C TRP A 125 1.94 -17.01 1.01
N SER A 126 2.63 -18.16 0.83
CA SER A 126 2.28 -19.40 1.53
C SER A 126 2.24 -19.29 3.06
N HIS A 127 2.97 -18.31 3.63
CA HIS A 127 2.90 -17.99 5.05
C HIS A 127 1.86 -16.89 5.33
N LEU A 128 1.80 -15.82 4.52
CA LEU A 128 0.86 -14.71 4.71
C LEU A 128 -0.59 -15.18 4.68
N LYS A 129 -0.94 -16.12 3.80
CA LYS A 129 -2.29 -16.66 3.67
C LYS A 129 -2.81 -17.36 4.93
N GLU A 130 -1.93 -17.79 5.84
CA GLU A 130 -2.28 -18.45 7.10
C GLU A 130 -2.54 -17.45 8.25
N TYR A 131 -2.38 -16.14 8.01
CA TYR A 131 -2.70 -15.13 9.00
C TYR A 131 -4.18 -15.15 9.34
N GLU A 132 -4.49 -15.26 10.63
CA GLU A 132 -5.85 -15.35 11.14
C GLU A 132 -6.30 -14.02 11.76
N PHE A 133 -7.50 -13.58 11.41
CA PHE A 133 -8.11 -12.38 11.98
C PHE A 133 -9.63 -12.51 12.06
N ASN A 134 -10.26 -11.60 12.80
CA ASN A 134 -11.71 -11.57 12.93
C ASN A 134 -12.31 -10.69 11.82
N LEU A 135 -13.15 -11.28 10.96
CA LEU A 135 -13.84 -10.59 9.89
C LEU A 135 -15.32 -10.41 10.26
N PRO A 136 -15.86 -9.19 10.22
CA PRO A 136 -17.29 -8.97 10.43
C PRO A 136 -18.12 -9.36 9.21
N GLY A 137 -19.46 -9.38 9.36
CA GLY A 137 -20.38 -9.61 8.23
C GLY A 137 -20.34 -8.45 7.22
N MET A 138 -20.78 -8.70 5.99
CA MET A 138 -20.66 -7.77 4.86
C MET A 138 -21.20 -6.36 5.14
N ASP A 139 -22.32 -6.23 5.86
CA ASP A 139 -22.87 -4.91 6.19
C ASP A 139 -21.98 -4.13 7.15
N GLN A 140 -21.41 -4.82 8.14
CA GLN A 140 -20.43 -4.23 9.05
C GLN A 140 -19.11 -3.92 8.34
N GLN A 141 -18.70 -4.74 7.36
CA GLN A 141 -17.53 -4.46 6.53
C GLN A 141 -17.72 -3.14 5.75
N ARG A 142 -18.89 -2.91 5.15
CA ARG A 142 -19.22 -1.64 4.45
C ARG A 142 -19.12 -0.44 5.37
N GLN A 143 -19.73 -0.53 6.55
CA GLN A 143 -19.69 0.56 7.54
C GLN A 143 -18.25 0.84 7.99
N LEU A 144 -17.48 -0.21 8.28
CA LEU A 144 -16.10 -0.08 8.72
C LEU A 144 -15.20 0.48 7.62
N ALA A 145 -15.31 -0.04 6.38
CA ALA A 145 -14.55 0.47 5.25
C ALA A 145 -14.84 1.96 5.00
N ASN A 146 -16.11 2.36 4.97
CA ASN A 146 -16.48 3.77 4.80
C ASN A 146 -15.87 4.65 5.90
N LEU A 147 -15.97 4.23 7.16
CA LEU A 147 -15.39 4.98 8.28
C LEU A 147 -13.88 5.12 8.16
N LEU A 148 -13.18 4.02 7.86
CA LEU A 148 -11.73 4.01 7.73
C LEU A 148 -11.24 4.87 6.57
N TRP A 149 -11.93 4.83 5.42
CA TRP A 149 -11.58 5.69 4.27
C TRP A 149 -11.82 7.18 4.56
N HIS A 150 -12.87 7.55 5.30
CA HIS A 150 -13.04 8.94 5.75
C HIS A 150 -11.89 9.40 6.66
N PHE A 151 -11.37 8.52 7.53
CA PHE A 151 -10.18 8.86 8.33
C PHE A 151 -8.92 9.04 7.46
N VAL A 152 -8.74 8.20 6.43
CA VAL A 152 -7.64 8.36 5.48
C VAL A 152 -7.75 9.69 4.74
N ASP A 153 -8.93 10.02 4.22
CA ASP A 153 -9.19 11.29 3.52
C ASP A 153 -8.92 12.50 4.43
N ALA A 154 -9.37 12.44 5.68
CA ALA A 154 -9.12 13.50 6.66
C ALA A 154 -7.62 13.63 6.98
N LYS A 155 -6.91 12.51 7.20
CA LYS A 155 -5.47 12.50 7.43
C LYS A 155 -4.72 13.16 6.27
N GLU A 156 -5.01 12.74 5.03
CA GLU A 156 -4.37 13.26 3.83
C GLU A 156 -4.65 14.76 3.65
N ALA A 157 -5.88 15.22 3.91
CA ALA A 157 -6.21 16.65 3.87
C ALA A 157 -5.43 17.48 4.91
N TYR A 158 -5.22 16.95 6.12
CA TYR A 158 -4.39 17.62 7.12
C TYR A 158 -2.91 17.63 6.73
N GLU A 159 -2.37 16.55 6.17
CA GLU A 159 -0.98 16.50 5.66
C GLU A 159 -0.77 17.54 4.55
N ASP A 160 -1.69 17.66 3.62
CA ASP A 160 -1.67 18.66 2.55
C ASP A 160 -1.72 20.08 3.12
N LEU A 161 -2.57 20.35 4.11
CA LEU A 161 -2.67 21.66 4.76
C LEU A 161 -1.36 22.03 5.47
N ILE A 162 -0.74 21.10 6.18
CA ILE A 162 0.57 21.31 6.83
C ILE A 162 1.61 21.65 5.77
N HIS A 163 1.69 20.88 4.68
CA HIS A 163 2.64 21.13 3.60
C HIS A 163 2.45 22.53 2.98
N GLN A 164 1.20 22.91 2.65
CA GLN A 164 0.90 24.24 2.10
C GLN A 164 1.26 25.36 3.07
N THR A 165 1.03 25.16 4.38
CA THR A 165 1.40 26.13 5.41
C THR A 165 2.92 26.30 5.49
N ASP A 166 3.68 25.21 5.47
CA ASP A 166 5.13 25.23 5.48
C ASP A 166 5.70 25.95 4.23
N GLU A 167 5.13 25.71 3.05
CA GLU A 167 5.53 26.40 1.81
C GLU A 167 5.22 27.90 1.89
N LEU A 168 4.06 28.28 2.45
CA LEU A 168 3.70 29.68 2.64
C LEU A 168 4.69 30.37 3.60
N VAL A 169 5.01 29.73 4.72
CA VAL A 169 5.99 30.26 5.69
C VAL A 169 7.35 30.45 5.02
N LYS A 170 7.87 29.45 4.31
CA LYS A 170 9.12 29.52 3.58
C LYS A 170 9.13 30.67 2.56
N SER A 171 8.06 30.83 1.79
CA SER A 171 7.95 31.88 0.77
C SER A 171 8.00 33.29 1.38
N GLN A 172 7.36 33.48 2.54
CA GLN A 172 7.36 34.78 3.23
C GLN A 172 8.74 35.13 3.83
N PHE A 173 9.46 34.12 4.34
CA PHE A 173 10.82 34.35 4.87
C PHE A 173 11.81 34.63 3.76
N THR A 174 11.73 33.95 2.60
CA THR A 174 12.63 34.23 1.46
C THR A 174 12.33 35.56 0.79
N GLY A 175 11.08 36.00 0.72
CA GLY A 175 10.66 37.28 0.17
C GLY A 175 11.12 38.48 1.01
N ASN A 176 11.19 38.33 2.33
CA ASN A 176 11.64 39.40 3.23
C ASN A 176 13.19 39.58 3.31
N VAL A 177 13.96 38.53 2.96
CA VAL A 177 15.43 38.58 2.99
C VAL A 177 16.02 39.21 1.70
N THR A 178 15.29 39.16 0.58
CA THR A 178 15.71 39.72 -0.70
C THR A 178 15.22 41.15 -0.96
N GLY A 179 14.34 41.71 -0.13
CA GLY A 179 13.73 43.02 -0.25
C GLY A 179 14.46 44.17 0.50
N GLY A 180 15.58 43.88 1.14
CA GLY A 180 16.31 44.83 2.02
C GLY A 180 17.63 45.35 1.49
N ALA A 181 17.77 45.60 0.18
CA ALA A 181 18.92 46.28 -0.41
C ALA A 181 18.44 47.25 -1.49
N ALA A 182 18.05 48.44 -1.07
CA ALA A 182 17.94 49.63 -1.90
C ALA A 182 18.37 50.82 -1.05
#